data_ee300127b972f63e45c58bfd16330001
#
_entry.id   ee300127b972f63e45c58bfd16330001
#
_cell.length_a   1.000
_cell.length_b   1.000
_cell.length_c   1.000
_cell.angle_alpha   90.00
_cell.angle_beta   90.00
_cell.angle_gamma   90.00
#
_symmetry.space_group_name_H-M   'P 1'
#
loop_
_entity.id
_entity.type
_entity.pdbx_description
1 polymer ?
#
loop_
_entity_poly.entity_id
_entity_poly.type
_entity_poly.pdbx_seq_one_letter_code
_entity_poly.pdbx_strand_id
1 'polypeptide(L)'
;MEQVKAQQARQAQHPHSAGRPDGAPAAQGDVATTIPKDATFVNFLCYAVDPLFRRLPAAERQKGVREFLNELARSRQGVDTRSYLGIGLRHDTDLFFWAIAKDLAPFQPFAADLLSTGLGAYLKPSHTFVAMTRPSQYNPGHLPAFETGEKPRKYLFLYPFVKSREWYLLPFEERRRMMKGHMEKGERYPMVRLNTTYSFGLGDQDFVLAFETDEPAAFEDLVQQLRESEASRYTVRDTPFILGQRCEGGEELIKGLGL
;
A
#
# COMPACT_ATOMS: atom_id res chain seq x y z
N MET A 1 32.77 -11.92 14.12
CA MET A 1 32.56 -12.87 12.98
C MET A 1 32.09 -14.26 13.44
N GLU A 2 32.32 -14.70 14.66
CA GLU A 2 31.84 -16.02 15.14
C GLU A 2 30.34 -16.08 15.48
N GLN A 3 29.73 -15.00 15.93
CA GLN A 3 28.33 -14.98 16.29
C GLN A 3 27.37 -15.05 15.08
N VAL A 4 27.81 -14.59 13.89
CA VAL A 4 27.00 -14.66 12.65
C VAL A 4 27.01 -16.08 12.07
N LYS A 5 28.10 -16.84 12.25
CA LYS A 5 28.19 -18.25 11.82
C LYS A 5 27.35 -19.20 12.68
N ALA A 6 27.15 -18.88 13.97
CA ALA A 6 26.34 -19.68 14.88
C ALA A 6 24.83 -19.56 14.58
N GLN A 7 24.38 -18.46 14.01
CA GLN A 7 22.98 -18.24 13.66
C GLN A 7 22.57 -18.92 12.34
N GLN A 8 23.49 -19.05 11.39
CA GLN A 8 23.27 -19.76 10.12
C GLN A 8 23.27 -21.29 10.27
N ALA A 9 23.94 -21.85 11.27
CA ALA A 9 23.97 -23.29 11.50
C ALA A 9 22.70 -23.86 12.18
N ARG A 10 21.84 -23.00 12.73
CA ARG A 10 20.57 -23.43 13.38
C ARG A 10 19.37 -23.51 12.40
N GLN A 11 19.50 -23.07 11.16
CA GLN A 11 18.43 -23.11 10.16
C GLN A 11 18.41 -24.35 9.24
N ALA A 12 19.36 -25.28 9.41
CA ALA A 12 19.54 -26.41 8.50
C ALA A 12 19.10 -27.78 9.03
N GLN A 13 18.27 -27.87 10.09
CA GLN A 13 17.76 -29.15 10.58
C GLN A 13 16.25 -29.06 10.86
N HIS A 14 15.44 -29.19 9.81
CA HIS A 14 14.06 -29.62 9.96
C HIS A 14 13.98 -31.10 9.57
N PRO A 15 13.60 -32.01 10.47
CA PRO A 15 13.29 -33.37 10.11
C PRO A 15 11.94 -33.40 9.39
N HIS A 16 11.94 -33.88 8.15
CA HIS A 16 10.72 -34.29 7.44
C HIS A 16 10.11 -35.50 8.14
N SER A 17 8.77 -35.49 8.22
CA SER A 17 7.86 -36.53 8.68
C SER A 17 7.57 -36.63 10.20
N ALA A 18 6.62 -35.75 10.65
CA ALA A 18 5.71 -36.17 11.73
C ALA A 18 4.32 -36.30 11.12
N GLY A 19 3.73 -37.50 11.26
CA GLY A 19 2.41 -37.84 10.75
C GLY A 19 1.34 -36.88 11.29
N ARG A 20 0.35 -36.56 10.45
CA ARG A 20 -0.85 -35.82 10.83
C ARG A 20 -1.57 -36.58 11.95
N PRO A 21 -2.06 -35.90 13.01
CA PRO A 21 -3.05 -36.51 13.90
C PRO A 21 -4.35 -36.69 13.11
N ASP A 22 -4.87 -37.91 13.09
CA ASP A 22 -6.16 -38.25 12.52
C ASP A 22 -7.26 -37.48 13.25
N GLY A 23 -8.07 -36.70 12.53
CA GLY A 23 -9.31 -36.15 13.07
C GLY A 23 -9.65 -34.70 12.80
N ALA A 24 -8.86 -33.92 12.04
CA ALA A 24 -9.30 -32.61 11.60
C ALA A 24 -10.09 -32.71 10.28
N PRO A 25 -11.33 -32.18 10.18
CA PRO A 25 -12.03 -32.14 8.91
C PRO A 25 -11.22 -31.28 7.94
N ALA A 26 -10.79 -31.89 6.83
CA ALA A 26 -10.15 -31.16 5.74
C ALA A 26 -11.17 -30.15 5.19
N ALA A 27 -10.91 -28.88 5.36
CA ALA A 27 -11.51 -27.87 4.51
C ALA A 27 -10.95 -28.06 3.10
N GLN A 28 -11.53 -29.02 2.37
CA GLN A 28 -11.34 -29.18 0.93
C GLN A 28 -12.14 -28.08 0.20
N GLY A 29 -11.75 -26.83 0.36
CA GLY A 29 -12.06 -25.80 -0.61
C GLY A 29 -11.04 -25.96 -1.73
N ASP A 30 -11.50 -26.18 -2.92
CA ASP A 30 -10.68 -26.25 -4.13
C ASP A 30 -9.82 -24.98 -4.20
N VAL A 31 -8.49 -25.10 -4.06
CA VAL A 31 -7.55 -23.96 -4.04
C VAL A 31 -7.74 -23.11 -5.30
N ALA A 32 -8.13 -23.72 -6.41
CA ALA A 32 -8.42 -23.03 -7.68
C ALA A 32 -9.58 -22.04 -7.57
N THR A 33 -10.54 -22.21 -6.66
CA THR A 33 -11.71 -21.33 -6.51
C THR A 33 -11.41 -20.08 -5.67
N THR A 34 -10.27 -20.01 -4.99
CA THR A 34 -9.88 -18.88 -4.13
C THR A 34 -8.99 -17.86 -4.82
N ILE A 35 -8.48 -18.17 -6.03
CA ILE A 35 -7.63 -17.26 -6.80
C ILE A 35 -8.53 -16.30 -7.59
N PRO A 36 -8.49 -14.98 -7.33
CA PRO A 36 -9.29 -14.03 -8.10
C PRO A 36 -8.83 -13.99 -9.56
N LYS A 37 -9.76 -14.20 -10.50
CA LYS A 37 -9.46 -14.16 -11.94
C LYS A 37 -9.30 -12.73 -12.47
N ASP A 38 -9.96 -11.76 -11.81
CA ASP A 38 -10.03 -10.35 -12.22
C ASP A 38 -9.42 -9.41 -11.17
N ALA A 39 -8.32 -9.85 -10.52
CA ALA A 39 -7.66 -9.03 -9.53
C ALA A 39 -7.09 -7.75 -10.16
N THR A 40 -7.21 -6.65 -9.42
CA THR A 40 -6.50 -5.41 -9.71
C THR A 40 -5.27 -5.33 -8.81
N PHE A 41 -4.11 -5.11 -9.39
CA PHE A 41 -2.88 -4.89 -8.66
C PHE A 41 -2.69 -3.40 -8.41
N VAL A 42 -2.10 -3.07 -7.26
CA VAL A 42 -1.71 -1.72 -6.89
C VAL A 42 -0.25 -1.69 -6.48
N ASN A 43 0.42 -0.60 -6.81
CA ASN A 43 1.77 -0.33 -6.32
C ASN A 43 1.84 1.13 -5.85
N PHE A 44 2.22 1.34 -4.60
CA PHE A 44 2.49 2.65 -4.04
C PHE A 44 4.00 2.89 -4.07
N LEU A 45 4.42 3.84 -4.91
CA LEU A 45 5.82 4.21 -5.12
C LEU A 45 6.07 5.55 -4.45
N CYS A 46 6.80 5.55 -3.33
CA CYS A 46 7.07 6.73 -2.52
C CYS A 46 8.53 7.18 -2.70
N TYR A 47 8.72 8.47 -2.87
CA TYR A 47 10.04 9.05 -3.16
C TYR A 47 10.32 10.30 -2.31
N ALA A 48 11.57 10.46 -1.92
CA ALA A 48 12.14 11.72 -1.46
C ALA A 48 12.94 12.36 -2.60
N VAL A 49 12.86 13.68 -2.74
CA VAL A 49 13.65 14.45 -3.72
C VAL A 49 15.00 14.77 -3.10
N ASP A 50 16.10 14.38 -3.76
CA ASP A 50 17.43 14.78 -3.31
C ASP A 50 17.57 16.31 -3.37
N PRO A 51 17.97 16.97 -2.27
CA PRO A 51 18.19 18.42 -2.24
C PRO A 51 19.17 18.93 -3.28
N LEU A 52 20.07 18.09 -3.78
CA LEU A 52 21.01 18.43 -4.83
C LEU A 52 20.31 18.85 -6.13
N PHE A 53 19.14 18.29 -6.45
CA PHE A 53 18.36 18.70 -7.60
C PHE A 53 18.06 20.22 -7.58
N ARG A 54 17.73 20.76 -6.41
CA ARG A 54 17.43 22.20 -6.23
C ARG A 54 18.64 23.10 -6.45
N ARG A 55 19.86 22.55 -6.36
CA ARG A 55 21.12 23.28 -6.56
C ARG A 55 21.61 23.28 -8.00
N LEU A 56 20.99 22.51 -8.88
CA LEU A 56 21.33 22.50 -10.31
C LEU A 56 21.04 23.85 -10.97
N PRO A 57 21.74 24.20 -12.05
CA PRO A 57 21.42 25.36 -12.89
C PRO A 57 19.93 25.30 -13.32
N ALA A 58 19.29 26.47 -13.42
CA ALA A 58 17.87 26.55 -13.74
C ALA A 58 17.49 25.84 -15.04
N ALA A 59 18.34 25.93 -16.08
CA ALA A 59 18.10 25.25 -17.35
C ALA A 59 18.08 23.71 -17.23
N GLU A 60 18.98 23.15 -16.40
CA GLU A 60 19.05 21.72 -16.16
C GLU A 60 17.83 21.22 -15.35
N ARG A 61 17.43 21.98 -14.30
CA ARG A 61 16.23 21.68 -13.54
C ARG A 61 14.98 21.66 -14.44
N GLN A 62 14.80 22.72 -15.24
CA GLN A 62 13.66 22.82 -16.15
C GLN A 62 13.65 21.69 -17.19
N LYS A 63 14.83 21.29 -17.70
CA LYS A 63 14.95 20.15 -18.60
C LYS A 63 14.52 18.87 -17.90
N GLY A 64 15.07 18.59 -16.71
CA GLY A 64 14.76 17.38 -15.94
C GLY A 64 13.28 17.28 -15.54
N VAL A 65 12.66 18.42 -15.19
CA VAL A 65 11.22 18.51 -14.91
C VAL A 65 10.40 18.20 -16.16
N ARG A 66 10.73 18.78 -17.32
CA ARG A 66 10.01 18.50 -18.58
C ARG A 66 10.11 17.04 -19.00
N GLU A 67 11.28 16.42 -18.86
CA GLU A 67 11.47 15.00 -19.15
C GLU A 67 10.57 14.14 -18.24
N PHE A 68 10.55 14.45 -16.96
CA PHE A 68 9.74 13.76 -15.98
C PHE A 68 8.23 13.87 -16.24
N LEU A 69 7.75 15.08 -16.58
CA LEU A 69 6.35 15.33 -16.91
C LEU A 69 5.93 14.58 -18.19
N ASN A 70 6.77 14.60 -19.20
CA ASN A 70 6.53 13.88 -20.44
C ASN A 70 6.44 12.37 -20.20
N GLU A 71 7.34 11.83 -19.39
CA GLU A 71 7.36 10.43 -19.05
C GLU A 71 6.15 10.02 -18.19
N LEU A 72 5.82 10.82 -17.19
CA LEU A 72 4.63 10.58 -16.36
C LEU A 72 3.34 10.59 -17.19
N ALA A 73 3.25 11.48 -18.19
CA ALA A 73 2.10 11.53 -19.10
C ALA A 73 2.06 10.30 -20.05
N ARG A 74 3.21 9.85 -20.54
CA ARG A 74 3.35 8.68 -21.43
C ARG A 74 3.04 7.38 -20.69
N SER A 75 3.54 7.23 -19.49
CA SER A 75 3.42 6.01 -18.67
C SER A 75 1.96 5.71 -18.28
N ARG A 76 1.07 6.71 -18.29
CA ARG A 76 -0.36 6.53 -18.05
C ARG A 76 -1.08 5.65 -19.08
N GLN A 77 -0.47 5.36 -20.22
CA GLN A 77 -1.09 4.51 -21.25
C GLN A 77 -1.22 3.02 -20.85
N GLY A 78 -0.55 2.56 -19.80
CA GLY A 78 -0.61 1.17 -19.32
C GLY A 78 -0.93 1.02 -17.85
N VAL A 79 -0.87 2.12 -17.10
CA VAL A 79 -1.05 2.15 -15.64
C VAL A 79 -1.93 3.34 -15.28
N ASP A 80 -3.07 3.12 -14.62
CA ASP A 80 -3.80 4.23 -14.01
C ASP A 80 -2.99 4.75 -12.82
N THR A 81 -2.65 6.05 -12.84
CA THR A 81 -1.72 6.64 -11.87
C THR A 81 -2.33 7.87 -11.21
N ARG A 82 -2.36 7.85 -9.88
CA ARG A 82 -2.73 8.98 -9.03
C ARG A 82 -1.48 9.51 -8.36
N SER A 83 -1.28 10.83 -8.40
CA SER A 83 -0.09 11.50 -7.85
C SER A 83 -0.44 12.24 -6.57
N TYR A 84 0.46 12.20 -5.59
CA TYR A 84 0.27 12.80 -4.27
C TYR A 84 1.53 13.52 -3.81
N LEU A 85 1.33 14.63 -3.09
CA LEU A 85 2.37 15.39 -2.39
C LEU A 85 2.42 15.00 -0.92
N GLY A 86 3.58 14.54 -0.46
CA GLY A 86 3.89 14.25 0.94
C GLY A 86 4.81 15.29 1.58
N ILE A 87 5.41 16.17 0.75
CA ILE A 87 6.33 17.22 1.25
C ILE A 87 5.67 18.07 2.35
N GLY A 88 6.39 18.28 3.45
CA GLY A 88 5.87 18.99 4.62
C GLY A 88 4.91 18.18 5.50
N LEU A 89 4.42 17.03 5.04
CA LEU A 89 3.54 16.13 5.79
C LEU A 89 4.31 14.89 6.30
N ARG A 90 5.41 14.53 5.63
CA ARG A 90 6.26 13.43 6.03
C ARG A 90 7.73 13.75 5.75
N HIS A 91 8.64 13.27 6.63
CA HIS A 91 10.08 13.58 6.57
C HIS A 91 10.85 12.80 5.51
N ASP A 92 10.34 11.64 5.08
CA ASP A 92 11.02 10.70 4.18
C ASP A 92 10.30 10.50 2.84
N THR A 93 9.21 11.24 2.59
CA THR A 93 8.40 11.11 1.37
C THR A 93 7.91 12.48 0.92
N ASP A 94 8.45 13.00 -0.18
CA ASP A 94 8.05 14.28 -0.77
C ASP A 94 6.90 14.10 -1.76
N LEU A 95 6.91 12.99 -2.50
CA LEU A 95 5.85 12.64 -3.45
C LEU A 95 5.66 11.14 -3.50
N PHE A 96 4.48 10.72 -3.91
CA PHE A 96 4.25 9.31 -4.20
C PHE A 96 3.16 9.10 -5.26
N PHE A 97 3.22 7.93 -5.88
CA PHE A 97 2.28 7.49 -6.89
C PHE A 97 1.49 6.29 -6.38
N TRP A 98 0.19 6.31 -6.61
CA TRP A 98 -0.66 5.13 -6.53
C TRP A 98 -0.86 4.63 -7.96
N ALA A 99 -0.12 3.60 -8.34
CA ALA A 99 -0.19 2.94 -9.64
C ALA A 99 -1.15 1.75 -9.57
N ILE A 100 -2.05 1.64 -10.53
CA ILE A 100 -3.12 0.63 -10.61
C ILE A 100 -3.06 -0.04 -11.97
N ALA A 101 -3.04 -1.39 -11.99
CA ALA A 101 -3.00 -2.17 -13.23
C ALA A 101 -3.66 -3.54 -13.05
N LYS A 102 -3.90 -4.25 -14.15
CA LYS A 102 -4.42 -5.64 -14.13
C LYS A 102 -3.33 -6.70 -14.03
N ASP A 103 -2.05 -6.30 -14.07
CA ASP A 103 -0.87 -7.16 -13.97
C ASP A 103 0.25 -6.41 -13.22
N LEU A 104 1.24 -7.15 -12.71
CA LEU A 104 2.44 -6.59 -12.08
C LEU A 104 3.45 -6.04 -13.11
N ALA A 105 3.49 -6.64 -14.31
CA ALA A 105 4.48 -6.33 -15.34
C ALA A 105 4.59 -4.83 -15.68
N PRO A 106 3.51 -4.03 -15.77
CA PRO A 106 3.62 -2.62 -16.13
C PRO A 106 4.28 -1.74 -15.06
N PHE A 107 4.35 -2.17 -13.78
CA PHE A 107 4.91 -1.34 -12.71
C PHE A 107 6.43 -1.15 -12.82
N GLN A 108 7.15 -2.15 -13.32
CA GLN A 108 8.62 -2.05 -13.46
C GLN A 108 9.02 -1.03 -14.52
N PRO A 109 8.53 -1.09 -15.77
CA PRO A 109 8.86 -0.06 -16.76
C PRO A 109 8.35 1.31 -16.32
N PHE A 110 7.16 1.43 -15.72
CA PHE A 110 6.67 2.70 -15.17
C PHE A 110 7.68 3.35 -14.21
N ALA A 111 8.18 2.59 -13.23
CA ALA A 111 9.15 3.11 -12.28
C ALA A 111 10.51 3.40 -12.94
N ALA A 112 11.02 2.50 -13.81
CA ALA A 112 12.31 2.65 -14.47
C ALA A 112 12.34 3.86 -15.40
N ASP A 113 11.29 4.07 -16.18
CA ASP A 113 11.17 5.17 -17.12
C ASP A 113 11.12 6.52 -16.38
N LEU A 114 10.36 6.63 -15.28
CA LEU A 114 10.35 7.83 -14.46
C LEU A 114 11.73 8.13 -13.85
N LEU A 115 12.42 7.12 -13.32
CA LEU A 115 13.74 7.26 -12.70
C LEU A 115 14.85 7.55 -13.72
N SER A 116 14.64 7.26 -15.00
CA SER A 116 15.60 7.56 -16.08
C SER A 116 15.61 9.03 -16.50
N THR A 117 14.64 9.84 -16.06
CA THR A 117 14.54 11.27 -16.38
C THR A 117 15.50 12.12 -15.54
N GLY A 118 15.76 13.35 -15.98
CA GLY A 118 16.66 14.25 -15.25
C GLY A 118 16.19 14.58 -13.82
N LEU A 119 14.88 14.72 -13.55
CA LEU A 119 14.36 14.81 -12.17
C LEU A 119 14.38 13.43 -11.50
N GLY A 120 14.01 12.39 -12.23
CA GLY A 120 13.96 11.03 -11.70
C GLY A 120 15.28 10.52 -11.14
N ALA A 121 16.41 10.93 -11.72
CA ALA A 121 17.76 10.61 -11.24
C ALA A 121 18.04 11.13 -9.80
N TYR A 122 17.24 12.08 -9.32
CA TYR A 122 17.30 12.63 -7.96
C TYR A 122 16.15 12.18 -7.06
N LEU A 123 15.33 11.22 -7.52
CA LEU A 123 14.30 10.61 -6.68
C LEU A 123 14.88 9.40 -5.95
N LYS A 124 14.83 9.44 -4.63
CA LYS A 124 15.23 8.32 -3.77
C LYS A 124 13.99 7.56 -3.35
N PRO A 125 13.83 6.26 -3.70
CA PRO A 125 12.75 5.44 -3.18
C PRO A 125 12.80 5.41 -1.66
N SER A 126 11.71 5.79 -1.00
CA SER A 126 11.57 5.73 0.46
C SER A 126 10.75 4.50 0.89
N HIS A 127 9.63 4.26 0.21
CA HIS A 127 8.78 3.09 0.45
C HIS A 127 8.18 2.58 -0.87
N THR A 128 7.95 1.27 -0.91
CA THR A 128 7.23 0.62 -2.01
C THR A 128 6.28 -0.43 -1.44
N PHE A 129 4.98 -0.36 -1.79
CA PHE A 129 3.99 -1.31 -1.33
C PHE A 129 3.22 -1.89 -2.51
N VAL A 130 3.41 -3.19 -2.75
CA VAL A 130 2.68 -3.94 -3.79
C VAL A 130 1.58 -4.74 -3.12
N ALA A 131 0.37 -4.68 -3.69
CA ALA A 131 -0.78 -5.44 -3.21
C ALA A 131 -1.77 -5.71 -4.35
N MET A 132 -2.84 -6.46 -4.06
CA MET A 132 -3.88 -6.78 -5.03
C MET A 132 -5.25 -6.77 -4.37
N THR A 133 -6.32 -6.59 -5.17
CA THR A 133 -7.69 -6.72 -4.68
C THR A 133 -8.07 -8.20 -4.52
N ARG A 134 -8.84 -8.48 -3.48
CA ARG A 134 -9.49 -9.78 -3.24
C ARG A 134 -10.83 -9.55 -2.55
N PRO A 135 -11.82 -10.45 -2.75
CA PRO A 135 -13.05 -10.43 -1.96
C PRO A 135 -12.76 -10.52 -0.46
N SER A 136 -13.39 -9.66 0.31
CA SER A 136 -13.26 -9.71 1.78
C SER A 136 -13.92 -10.97 2.33
N GLN A 137 -13.23 -11.67 3.23
CA GLN A 137 -13.79 -12.82 3.95
C GLN A 137 -14.91 -12.42 4.93
N TYR A 138 -14.91 -11.17 5.38
CA TYR A 138 -15.83 -10.64 6.38
C TYR A 138 -17.00 -9.85 5.78
N ASN A 139 -16.80 -9.29 4.59
CA ASN A 139 -17.82 -8.57 3.80
C ASN A 139 -17.61 -8.83 2.31
N PRO A 140 -18.08 -9.95 1.76
CA PRO A 140 -17.80 -10.36 0.38
C PRO A 140 -18.32 -9.40 -0.70
N GLY A 141 -19.34 -8.58 -0.38
CA GLY A 141 -19.90 -7.58 -1.29
C GLY A 141 -19.20 -6.23 -1.28
N HIS A 142 -18.21 -6.06 -0.40
CA HIS A 142 -17.47 -4.80 -0.31
C HIS A 142 -16.36 -4.73 -1.35
N LEU A 143 -16.41 -3.72 -2.22
CA LEU A 143 -15.36 -3.37 -3.17
C LEU A 143 -14.52 -2.22 -2.59
N PRO A 144 -13.20 -2.20 -2.85
CA PRO A 144 -12.38 -1.03 -2.58
C PRO A 144 -12.93 0.22 -3.30
N ALA A 145 -12.93 1.37 -2.63
CA ALA A 145 -13.54 2.59 -3.17
C ALA A 145 -12.96 2.99 -4.55
N PHE A 146 -11.69 2.70 -4.82
CA PHE A 146 -11.07 3.02 -6.12
C PHE A 146 -11.63 2.19 -7.29
N GLU A 147 -12.30 1.05 -7.03
CA GLU A 147 -12.96 0.22 -8.05
C GLU A 147 -14.42 0.60 -8.28
N THR A 148 -15.00 1.49 -7.46
CA THR A 148 -16.41 1.90 -7.59
C THR A 148 -16.65 2.98 -8.65
N GLY A 149 -15.59 3.54 -9.25
CA GLY A 149 -15.67 4.63 -10.22
C GLY A 149 -15.90 6.02 -9.59
N GLU A 150 -15.93 6.11 -8.27
CA GLU A 150 -16.06 7.38 -7.57
C GLU A 150 -14.78 8.22 -7.70
N LYS A 151 -14.95 9.56 -7.76
CA LYS A 151 -13.79 10.48 -7.81
C LYS A 151 -12.92 10.34 -6.57
N PRO A 152 -11.59 10.27 -6.71
CA PRO A 152 -10.67 10.28 -5.58
C PRO A 152 -10.88 11.51 -4.69
N ARG A 153 -10.62 11.34 -3.38
CA ARG A 153 -10.66 12.44 -2.41
C ARG A 153 -9.34 13.21 -2.36
N LYS A 154 -9.34 14.34 -1.65
CA LYS A 154 -8.20 15.26 -1.57
C LYS A 154 -6.99 14.67 -0.86
N TYR A 155 -7.20 13.94 0.23
CA TYR A 155 -6.12 13.35 1.03
C TYR A 155 -6.13 11.84 0.96
N LEU A 156 -4.92 11.25 0.94
CA LEU A 156 -4.70 9.82 1.05
C LEU A 156 -3.84 9.52 2.28
N PHE A 157 -4.30 8.60 3.12
CA PHE A 157 -3.58 8.02 4.25
C PHE A 157 -3.24 6.58 3.90
N LEU A 158 -1.97 6.33 3.62
CA LEU A 158 -1.44 5.04 3.17
C LEU A 158 -0.59 4.42 4.27
N TYR A 159 -0.81 3.13 4.57
CA TYR A 159 0.08 2.39 5.46
C TYR A 159 0.02 0.88 5.25
N PRO A 160 1.16 0.17 5.48
CA PRO A 160 1.19 -1.28 5.54
C PRO A 160 0.54 -1.77 6.83
N PHE A 161 -0.08 -2.94 6.79
CA PHE A 161 -0.75 -3.49 7.96
C PHE A 161 -0.40 -4.98 8.12
N VAL A 162 -0.06 -5.38 9.34
CA VAL A 162 0.33 -6.75 9.69
C VAL A 162 -0.44 -7.20 10.91
N LYS A 163 -1.09 -8.35 10.81
CA LYS A 163 -1.69 -9.08 11.92
C LYS A 163 -0.71 -10.09 12.53
N SER A 164 -0.91 -10.44 13.79
CA SER A 164 -0.14 -11.49 14.42
C SER A 164 -0.51 -12.88 13.86
N ARG A 165 0.38 -13.86 14.06
CA ARG A 165 0.10 -15.25 13.65
C ARG A 165 -1.10 -15.83 14.41
N GLU A 166 -1.28 -15.45 15.68
CA GLU A 166 -2.41 -15.85 16.52
C GLU A 166 -3.73 -15.43 15.89
N TRP A 167 -3.82 -14.26 15.26
CA TRP A 167 -5.02 -13.83 14.54
C TRP A 167 -5.47 -14.86 13.51
N TYR A 168 -4.56 -15.38 12.71
CA TYR A 168 -4.87 -16.32 11.63
C TYR A 168 -5.18 -17.71 12.13
N LEU A 169 -4.73 -18.05 13.36
CA LEU A 169 -4.98 -19.33 14.02
C LEU A 169 -6.30 -19.35 14.81
N LEU A 170 -6.92 -18.19 15.04
CA LEU A 170 -8.25 -18.13 15.66
C LEU A 170 -9.30 -18.79 14.77
N PRO A 171 -10.34 -19.42 15.38
CA PRO A 171 -11.53 -19.84 14.65
C PRO A 171 -12.11 -18.70 13.80
N PHE A 172 -12.59 -19.01 12.60
CA PHE A 172 -13.12 -17.98 11.68
C PHE A 172 -14.26 -17.17 12.31
N GLU A 173 -15.17 -17.82 13.05
CA GLU A 173 -16.30 -17.17 13.70
C GLU A 173 -15.87 -16.14 14.75
N GLU A 174 -14.79 -16.41 15.47
CA GLU A 174 -14.23 -15.46 16.43
C GLU A 174 -13.65 -14.24 15.73
N ARG A 175 -12.88 -14.45 14.66
CA ARG A 175 -12.37 -13.35 13.82
C ARG A 175 -13.52 -12.53 13.23
N ARG A 176 -14.57 -13.19 12.74
CA ARG A 176 -15.77 -12.56 12.17
C ARG A 176 -16.47 -11.69 13.20
N ARG A 177 -16.65 -12.18 14.43
CA ARG A 177 -17.25 -11.41 15.53
C ARG A 177 -16.47 -10.13 15.83
N MET A 178 -15.14 -10.24 15.99
CA MET A 178 -14.27 -9.09 16.25
C MET A 178 -14.25 -8.09 15.07
N MET A 179 -14.23 -8.59 13.83
CA MET A 179 -14.28 -7.74 12.63
C MET A 179 -15.62 -7.07 12.47
N LYS A 180 -16.74 -7.66 12.90
CA LYS A 180 -18.04 -6.99 12.92
C LYS A 180 -17.98 -5.70 13.75
N GLY A 181 -17.51 -5.77 15.00
CA GLY A 181 -17.37 -4.59 15.85
C GLY A 181 -16.38 -3.55 15.32
N HIS A 182 -15.34 -4.01 14.59
CA HIS A 182 -14.39 -3.13 13.90
C HIS A 182 -15.06 -2.39 12.72
N MET A 183 -15.83 -3.10 11.89
CA MET A 183 -16.55 -2.52 10.75
C MET A 183 -17.63 -1.54 11.18
N GLU A 184 -18.40 -1.87 12.24
CA GLU A 184 -19.43 -0.96 12.82
C GLU A 184 -18.86 0.39 13.26
N LYS A 185 -17.60 0.41 13.74
CA LYS A 185 -16.89 1.67 14.03
C LYS A 185 -16.56 2.43 12.75
N GLY A 186 -16.09 1.73 11.71
CA GLY A 186 -15.79 2.33 10.41
C GLY A 186 -16.99 2.94 9.71
N GLU A 187 -18.15 2.31 9.80
CA GLU A 187 -19.41 2.78 9.19
C GLU A 187 -19.90 4.13 9.73
N ARG A 188 -19.41 4.55 10.90
CA ARG A 188 -19.71 5.88 11.48
C ARG A 188 -19.00 7.02 10.75
N TYR A 189 -18.02 6.70 9.88
CA TYR A 189 -17.19 7.67 9.17
C TYR A 189 -17.36 7.51 7.63
N PRO A 190 -18.56 7.75 7.09
CA PRO A 190 -18.83 7.57 5.65
C PRO A 190 -18.03 8.53 4.76
N MET A 191 -17.48 9.62 5.33
CA MET A 191 -16.59 10.56 4.65
C MET A 191 -15.17 10.02 4.46
N VAL A 192 -14.80 8.93 5.16
CA VAL A 192 -13.51 8.26 5.03
C VAL A 192 -13.68 6.97 4.24
N ARG A 193 -13.15 6.94 3.03
CA ARG A 193 -13.25 5.79 2.13
C ARG A 193 -12.09 4.84 2.33
N LEU A 194 -12.39 3.57 2.47
CA LEU A 194 -11.38 2.53 2.67
C LEU A 194 -11.08 1.80 1.35
N ASN A 195 -9.79 1.67 1.07
CA ASN A 195 -9.26 0.78 0.05
C ASN A 195 -8.33 -0.23 0.73
N THR A 196 -8.86 -1.42 1.03
CA THR A 196 -8.07 -2.54 1.55
C THR A 196 -7.57 -3.39 0.40
N THR A 197 -6.27 -3.59 0.31
CA THR A 197 -5.64 -4.48 -0.65
C THR A 197 -4.75 -5.51 0.06
N TYR A 198 -4.63 -6.70 -0.53
CA TYR A 198 -3.96 -7.86 0.05
C TYR A 198 -2.53 -7.97 -0.47
N SER A 199 -1.58 -8.17 0.44
CA SER A 199 -0.15 -8.15 0.11
C SER A 199 0.62 -9.39 0.58
N PHE A 200 -0.06 -10.42 1.04
CA PHE A 200 0.56 -11.66 1.51
C PHE A 200 1.55 -12.23 0.48
N GLY A 201 2.85 -12.20 0.80
CA GLY A 201 3.91 -12.68 -0.08
C GLY A 201 4.24 -11.77 -1.27
N LEU A 202 3.52 -10.66 -1.46
CA LEU A 202 3.85 -9.61 -2.42
C LEU A 202 4.74 -8.51 -1.82
N GLY A 203 4.84 -8.47 -0.49
CA GLY A 203 5.68 -7.58 0.29
C GLY A 203 5.78 -8.07 1.73
N ASP A 204 6.32 -7.23 2.62
CA ASP A 204 6.56 -7.56 4.03
C ASP A 204 5.32 -7.36 4.93
N GLN A 205 4.18 -7.00 4.35
CA GLN A 205 2.91 -6.75 5.02
C GLN A 205 1.83 -7.72 4.56
N ASP A 206 0.78 -7.90 5.38
CA ASP A 206 -0.39 -8.70 5.03
C ASP A 206 -1.35 -7.91 4.12
N PHE A 207 -1.48 -6.60 4.42
CA PHE A 207 -2.36 -5.69 3.70
C PHE A 207 -1.66 -4.35 3.45
N VAL A 208 -2.14 -3.65 2.42
CA VAL A 208 -1.90 -2.22 2.24
C VAL A 208 -3.25 -1.52 2.36
N LEU A 209 -3.33 -0.59 3.29
CA LEU A 209 -4.53 0.20 3.55
C LEU A 209 -4.34 1.61 3.01
N ALA A 210 -5.30 2.06 2.20
CA ALA A 210 -5.31 3.39 1.62
C ALA A 210 -6.67 4.04 1.89
N PHE A 211 -6.70 5.02 2.80
CA PHE A 211 -7.91 5.75 3.15
C PHE A 211 -7.94 7.10 2.44
N GLU A 212 -9.03 7.39 1.78
CA GLU A 212 -9.24 8.65 1.08
C GLU A 212 -10.30 9.49 1.81
N THR A 213 -10.02 10.76 2.07
CA THR A 213 -10.97 11.69 2.66
C THR A 213 -10.68 13.14 2.28
N ASP A 214 -11.69 14.00 2.36
CA ASP A 214 -11.53 15.46 2.32
C ASP A 214 -11.40 16.06 3.74
N GLU A 215 -11.63 15.23 4.78
CA GLU A 215 -11.69 15.59 6.20
C GLU A 215 -10.64 14.83 7.02
N PRO A 216 -9.38 15.32 7.11
CA PRO A 216 -8.30 14.62 7.83
C PRO A 216 -8.60 14.34 9.30
N ALA A 217 -9.33 15.24 9.98
CA ALA A 217 -9.72 15.05 11.38
C ALA A 217 -10.65 13.84 11.58
N ALA A 218 -11.54 13.57 10.61
CA ALA A 218 -12.40 12.38 10.64
C ALA A 218 -11.60 11.09 10.52
N PHE A 219 -10.49 11.09 9.75
CA PHE A 219 -9.59 9.94 9.67
C PHE A 219 -8.83 9.72 11.00
N GLU A 220 -8.35 10.79 11.63
CA GLU A 220 -7.67 10.70 12.93
C GLU A 220 -8.60 10.07 13.99
N ASP A 221 -9.83 10.59 14.12
CA ASP A 221 -10.83 10.07 15.05
C ASP A 221 -11.19 8.60 14.72
N LEU A 222 -11.39 8.26 13.44
CA LEU A 222 -11.60 6.89 13.01
C LEU A 222 -10.48 5.96 13.48
N VAL A 223 -9.21 6.32 13.27
CA VAL A 223 -8.06 5.49 13.67
C VAL A 223 -8.05 5.31 15.20
N GLN A 224 -8.33 6.35 15.99
CA GLN A 224 -8.43 6.25 17.42
C GLN A 224 -9.53 5.23 17.80
N GLN A 225 -10.73 5.35 17.23
CA GLN A 225 -11.83 4.42 17.47
C GLN A 225 -11.49 2.97 17.07
N LEU A 226 -10.80 2.78 15.96
CA LEU A 226 -10.39 1.44 15.50
C LEU A 226 -9.35 0.80 16.44
N ARG A 227 -8.46 1.59 17.04
CA ARG A 227 -7.49 1.10 18.04
C ARG A 227 -8.16 0.62 19.33
N GLU A 228 -9.32 1.13 19.67
CA GLU A 228 -10.14 0.68 20.81
C GLU A 228 -10.94 -0.61 20.47
N SER A 229 -10.89 -1.11 19.25
CA SER A 229 -11.58 -2.35 18.88
C SER A 229 -10.80 -3.59 19.34
N GLU A 230 -11.51 -4.67 19.67
CA GLU A 230 -10.90 -5.94 20.09
C GLU A 230 -9.92 -6.50 19.04
N ALA A 231 -10.25 -6.33 17.75
CA ALA A 231 -9.39 -6.77 16.64
C ALA A 231 -8.01 -6.09 16.62
N SER A 232 -7.86 -4.91 17.24
CA SER A 232 -6.59 -4.19 17.30
C SER A 232 -5.52 -4.89 18.13
N ARG A 233 -5.92 -5.74 19.11
CA ARG A 233 -5.00 -6.54 19.95
C ARG A 233 -4.08 -7.43 19.13
N TYR A 234 -4.51 -7.79 17.93
CA TYR A 234 -3.77 -8.65 17.00
C TYR A 234 -3.02 -7.85 15.92
N THR A 235 -2.89 -6.54 16.06
CA THR A 235 -2.11 -5.73 15.14
C THR A 235 -0.66 -5.72 15.58
N VAL A 236 0.25 -6.18 14.71
CA VAL A 236 1.71 -6.18 14.94
C VAL A 236 2.33 -4.91 14.41
N ARG A 237 1.86 -4.46 13.23
CA ARG A 237 2.39 -3.26 12.56
C ARG A 237 1.29 -2.58 11.74
N ASP A 238 1.20 -1.28 11.91
CA ASP A 238 0.34 -0.37 11.14
C ASP A 238 1.11 0.91 10.74
N THR A 239 2.42 0.81 10.59
CA THR A 239 3.32 1.92 10.25
C THR A 239 4.29 1.52 9.13
N PRO A 240 4.86 2.49 8.37
CA PRO A 240 4.70 3.95 8.47
C PRO A 240 3.35 4.45 7.96
N PHE A 241 2.79 5.52 8.55
CA PHE A 241 1.70 6.29 7.94
C PHE A 241 2.27 7.27 6.94
N ILE A 242 1.83 7.21 5.69
CA ILE A 242 2.21 8.12 4.62
C ILE A 242 0.98 8.92 4.24
N LEU A 243 1.02 10.22 4.52
CA LEU A 243 -0.03 11.16 4.20
C LEU A 243 0.36 11.97 2.97
N GLY A 244 -0.57 12.10 2.02
CA GLY A 244 -0.37 12.95 0.86
C GLY A 244 -1.63 13.67 0.41
N GLN A 245 -1.43 14.85 -0.17
CA GLN A 245 -2.47 15.59 -0.86
C GLN A 245 -2.44 15.21 -2.34
N ARG A 246 -3.60 14.85 -2.91
CA ARG A 246 -3.75 14.49 -4.32
C ARG A 246 -3.45 15.68 -5.23
N CYS A 247 -2.76 15.41 -6.33
CA CYS A 247 -2.55 16.35 -7.43
C CYS A 247 -3.38 15.93 -8.64
N GLU A 248 -4.04 16.89 -9.30
CA GLU A 248 -4.83 16.64 -10.51
C GLU A 248 -3.97 16.33 -11.73
N GLY A 249 -2.69 16.71 -11.71
CA GLY A 249 -1.76 16.48 -12.80
C GLY A 249 -0.30 16.66 -12.40
N GLY A 250 0.60 16.38 -13.35
CA GLY A 250 2.04 16.49 -13.13
C GLY A 250 2.49 17.92 -12.84
N GLU A 251 1.90 18.91 -13.49
CA GLU A 251 2.24 20.35 -13.27
C GLU A 251 1.94 20.76 -11.81
N GLU A 252 0.80 20.35 -11.26
CA GLU A 252 0.46 20.63 -9.87
C GLU A 252 1.43 19.93 -8.91
N LEU A 253 1.82 18.69 -9.22
CA LEU A 253 2.83 17.95 -8.47
C LEU A 253 4.16 18.70 -8.42
N ILE A 254 4.69 19.14 -9.58
CA ILE A 254 5.95 19.87 -9.66
C ILE A 254 5.88 21.21 -8.92
N LYS A 255 4.81 21.97 -9.12
CA LYS A 255 4.59 23.23 -8.41
C LYS A 255 4.54 23.01 -6.89
N GLY A 256 3.86 21.97 -6.44
CA GLY A 256 3.76 21.62 -5.01
C GLY A 256 5.09 21.20 -4.40
N LEU A 257 5.98 20.58 -5.18
CA LEU A 257 7.37 20.30 -4.78
C LEU A 257 8.25 21.55 -4.75
N GLY A 258 7.80 22.71 -5.28
CA GLY A 258 8.59 23.92 -5.41
C GLY A 258 9.74 23.78 -6.43
N LEU A 259 9.48 23.09 -7.54
CA LEU A 259 10.44 22.80 -8.61
C LEU A 259 10.04 23.51 -9.91
#